data_3638a14cd5d4553f182714d3debc3df4
#
_entry.id   3638a14cd5d4553f182714d3debc3df4
#
_cell.length_a   1.000
_cell.length_b   1.000
_cell.length_c   1.000
_cell.angle_alpha   90.00
_cell.angle_beta   90.00
_cell.angle_gamma   90.00
#
_symmetry.space_group_name_H-M   'P 1'
#
loop_
_entity.id
_entity.type
_entity.pdbx_description
1 polymer ?
#
loop_
_entity_poly.entity_id
_entity_poly.type
_entity_poly.pdbx_seq_one_letter_code
_entity_poly.pdbx_strand_id
1 'polypeptide(L)'
;MSLKKARTVAYACSYVPVEVIMAAGLTPERLIPQGRCSKAEGFVHPNTCFYVKSLLSDAMAGAFADMDAVILANSCDAMRRLYDLWGAYVKSPTALFMDIPKKKDQDSIGFFTAELGRISADLSMIPDGQRVTKERLETAIKQMNDLRNQCNDLFMIMRSKPGCLTGSECFALLQDGPDSDLRGFSQKATTILKRESMNTSTKNGPRIIITGNMVNKPDLISMIENAGGRVVGIDTCFGRKNYDLKVAEGMSDPLAAIAARYLLRPSCPRMIGIKDQIQDLTNQITDTKSDGVIVSKIKFCDNLSYNIPVFQEAVVAAGARCLVLENDYEWSDIEKVRIKVEAFIEMLG
;
A
#
# COMPACT_ATOMS: atom_id res chain seq x y z
N MET A 1 22.11 5.71 30.11
CA MET A 1 22.32 5.97 28.67
C MET A 1 20.97 6.13 28.02
N SER A 2 20.62 7.33 27.57
CA SER A 2 19.40 7.53 26.78
C SER A 2 19.54 6.73 25.50
N LEU A 3 18.62 5.80 25.23
CA LEU A 3 18.56 5.10 23.94
C LEU A 3 18.38 6.16 22.87
N LYS A 4 19.37 6.30 21.98
CA LYS A 4 19.30 7.23 20.84
C LYS A 4 18.07 6.85 20.01
N LYS A 5 17.12 7.78 19.81
CA LYS A 5 15.95 7.52 18.97
C LYS A 5 16.45 7.13 17.57
N ALA A 6 15.96 6.00 17.04
CA ALA A 6 16.28 5.58 15.68
C ALA A 6 15.84 6.66 14.69
N ARG A 7 16.68 6.96 13.70
CA ARG A 7 16.36 7.93 12.65
C ARG A 7 15.33 7.34 11.71
N THR A 8 14.31 8.12 11.41
CA THR A 8 13.13 7.67 10.66
C THR A 8 13.02 8.40 9.33
N VAL A 9 12.91 7.65 8.26
CA VAL A 9 12.62 8.17 6.92
C VAL A 9 11.22 7.72 6.50
N ALA A 10 10.36 8.73 6.33
CA ALA A 10 8.99 8.51 5.94
C ALA A 10 8.85 8.28 4.43
N TYR A 11 7.79 7.60 4.00
CA TYR A 11 7.44 7.46 2.59
C TYR A 11 5.92 7.41 2.39
N ALA A 12 5.44 7.93 1.25
CA ALA A 12 4.01 8.03 0.97
C ALA A 12 3.49 6.98 -0.02
N CYS A 13 4.35 6.39 -0.84
CA CYS A 13 3.97 5.46 -1.90
C CYS A 13 4.63 4.09 -1.72
N SER A 14 3.86 3.02 -1.88
CA SER A 14 4.38 1.64 -1.79
C SER A 14 5.39 1.26 -2.88
N TYR A 15 5.64 2.14 -3.85
CA TYR A 15 6.73 1.99 -4.82
C TYR A 15 8.09 2.50 -4.32
N VAL A 16 8.15 3.09 -3.14
CA VAL A 16 9.42 3.42 -2.49
C VAL A 16 10.01 2.14 -1.90
N PRO A 17 11.21 1.72 -2.33
CA PRO A 17 11.84 0.51 -1.81
C PRO A 17 12.38 0.73 -0.40
N VAL A 18 11.73 0.13 0.59
CA VAL A 18 12.11 0.25 2.00
C VAL A 18 13.46 -0.41 2.28
N GLU A 19 13.89 -1.37 1.48
CA GLU A 19 15.20 -2.02 1.55
C GLU A 19 16.34 -1.01 1.45
N VAL A 20 16.19 0.03 0.65
CA VAL A 20 17.21 1.06 0.47
C VAL A 20 17.32 1.94 1.73
N ILE A 21 16.17 2.28 2.34
CA ILE A 21 16.13 3.01 3.61
C ILE A 21 16.80 2.19 4.73
N MET A 22 16.42 0.91 4.84
CA MET A 22 16.99 -0.01 5.84
C MET A 22 18.50 -0.22 5.63
N ALA A 23 18.95 -0.35 4.38
CA ALA A 23 20.38 -0.49 4.06
C ALA A 23 21.19 0.77 4.43
N ALA A 24 20.56 1.94 4.45
CA ALA A 24 21.16 3.17 4.99
C ALA A 24 21.17 3.22 6.53
N GLY A 25 20.67 2.19 7.23
CA GLY A 25 20.60 2.13 8.69
C GLY A 25 19.50 2.99 9.31
N LEU A 26 18.52 3.35 8.49
CA LEU A 26 17.38 4.19 8.86
C LEU A 26 16.12 3.33 8.98
N THR A 27 15.15 3.79 9.76
CA THR A 27 13.87 3.10 9.93
C THR A 27 12.86 3.64 8.90
N PRO A 28 12.31 2.81 8.01
CA PRO A 28 11.25 3.25 7.12
C PRO A 28 9.95 3.41 7.89
N GLU A 29 9.18 4.46 7.58
CA GLU A 29 7.85 4.67 8.14
C GLU A 29 6.87 5.14 7.07
N ARG A 30 5.75 4.44 6.92
CA ARG A 30 4.77 4.80 5.94
C ARG A 30 3.87 5.92 6.44
N LEU A 31 3.75 7.01 5.68
CA LEU A 31 2.83 8.10 5.99
C LEU A 31 1.39 7.66 5.77
N ILE A 32 0.59 7.76 6.83
CA ILE A 32 -0.85 7.53 6.80
C ILE A 32 -1.51 8.81 7.31
N PRO A 33 -1.99 9.68 6.40
CA PRO A 33 -2.63 10.93 6.81
C PRO A 33 -3.96 10.67 7.51
N GLN A 34 -4.37 11.61 8.36
CA GLN A 34 -5.55 11.50 9.22
C GLN A 34 -6.89 11.77 8.52
N GLY A 35 -6.87 12.13 7.23
CA GLY A 35 -8.07 12.48 6.45
C GLY A 35 -8.36 13.97 6.39
N ARG A 36 -7.82 14.79 7.28
CA ARG A 36 -8.06 16.24 7.33
C ARG A 36 -7.46 16.94 6.11
N CYS A 37 -8.25 17.82 5.48
CA CYS A 37 -7.82 18.54 4.26
C CYS A 37 -7.76 20.06 4.43
N SER A 38 -8.31 20.61 5.51
CA SER A 38 -8.59 22.04 5.68
C SER A 38 -7.38 22.97 5.50
N LYS A 39 -6.21 22.58 5.98
CA LYS A 39 -5.00 23.42 5.83
C LYS A 39 -4.46 23.44 4.41
N ALA A 40 -4.72 22.42 3.62
CA ALA A 40 -4.23 22.32 2.24
C ALA A 40 -5.17 23.00 1.22
N GLU A 41 -6.45 23.25 1.55
CA GLU A 41 -7.48 23.72 0.60
C GLU A 41 -7.11 25.04 -0.07
N GLY A 42 -6.43 25.95 0.61
CA GLY A 42 -5.97 27.21 0.05
C GLY A 42 -4.75 27.11 -0.89
N PHE A 43 -4.12 25.96 -0.98
CA PHE A 43 -2.84 25.75 -1.68
C PHE A 43 -2.94 24.79 -2.87
N VAL A 44 -4.04 24.06 -3.00
CA VAL A 44 -4.26 23.06 -4.05
C VAL A 44 -5.59 23.28 -4.74
N HIS A 45 -5.68 22.87 -6.00
CA HIS A 45 -6.94 22.93 -6.72
C HIS A 45 -8.02 22.07 -6.02
N PRO A 46 -9.30 22.50 -5.97
CA PRO A 46 -10.38 21.74 -5.34
C PRO A 46 -10.47 20.27 -5.78
N ASN A 47 -10.20 19.98 -7.05
CA ASN A 47 -10.22 18.63 -7.62
C ASN A 47 -8.89 17.85 -7.42
N THR A 48 -8.01 18.29 -6.54
CA THR A 48 -6.83 17.50 -6.17
C THR A 48 -7.25 16.28 -5.35
N CYS A 49 -6.60 15.14 -5.59
CA CYS A 49 -6.82 13.89 -4.86
C CYS A 49 -6.82 14.10 -3.34
N PHE A 50 -7.84 13.61 -2.64
CA PHE A 50 -8.00 13.81 -1.19
C PHE A 50 -6.86 13.20 -0.37
N TYR A 51 -6.24 12.12 -0.82
CA TYR A 51 -5.04 11.57 -0.17
C TYR A 51 -3.89 12.59 -0.14
N VAL A 52 -3.67 13.27 -1.26
CA VAL A 52 -2.61 14.29 -1.38
C VAL A 52 -2.95 15.53 -0.55
N LYS A 53 -4.22 15.96 -0.56
CA LYS A 53 -4.68 17.06 0.30
C LYS A 53 -4.45 16.77 1.78
N SER A 54 -4.81 15.57 2.21
CA SER A 54 -4.65 15.15 3.60
C SER A 54 -3.18 15.07 4.00
N LEU A 55 -2.31 14.50 3.15
CA LEU A 55 -0.86 14.48 3.40
C LEU A 55 -0.28 15.88 3.57
N LEU A 56 -0.62 16.80 2.67
CA LEU A 56 -0.15 18.18 2.74
C LEU A 56 -0.70 18.89 3.99
N SER A 57 -1.97 18.70 4.29
CA SER A 57 -2.62 19.30 5.45
C SER A 57 -1.96 18.87 6.77
N ASP A 58 -1.70 17.57 6.93
CA ASP A 58 -1.05 17.02 8.11
C ASP A 58 0.42 17.48 8.21
N ALA A 59 1.13 17.52 7.08
CA ALA A 59 2.50 18.04 7.03
C ALA A 59 2.59 19.52 7.43
N MET A 60 1.68 20.36 6.92
CA MET A 60 1.58 21.77 7.31
C MET A 60 1.13 21.95 8.77
N ALA A 61 0.47 20.96 9.34
CA ALA A 61 0.12 20.91 10.75
C ALA A 61 1.29 20.47 11.65
N GLY A 62 2.41 20.01 11.06
CA GLY A 62 3.56 19.48 11.79
C GLY A 62 3.43 18.03 12.23
N ALA A 63 2.45 17.28 11.73
CA ALA A 63 2.21 15.89 12.13
C ALA A 63 3.42 14.96 11.88
N PHE A 64 4.30 15.33 10.95
CA PHE A 64 5.48 14.56 10.55
C PHE A 64 6.80 15.24 10.93
N ALA A 65 6.77 16.25 11.79
CA ALA A 65 7.94 17.09 12.08
C ALA A 65 9.08 16.37 12.82
N ASP A 66 8.79 15.22 13.43
CA ASP A 66 9.76 14.38 14.14
C ASP A 66 10.44 13.33 13.23
N MET A 67 10.05 13.27 11.96
CA MET A 67 10.72 12.47 10.92
C MET A 67 12.00 13.18 10.44
N ASP A 68 13.03 12.43 10.08
CA ASP A 68 14.31 12.99 9.62
C ASP A 68 14.26 13.38 8.14
N ALA A 69 13.53 12.64 7.33
CA ALA A 69 13.25 12.94 5.92
C ALA A 69 11.95 12.27 5.47
N VAL A 70 11.43 12.70 4.31
CA VAL A 70 10.34 12.02 3.62
C VAL A 70 10.69 11.76 2.17
N ILE A 71 10.40 10.56 1.66
CA ILE A 71 10.53 10.23 0.23
C ILE A 71 9.16 10.39 -0.43
N LEU A 72 9.05 11.36 -1.32
CA LEU A 72 7.87 11.60 -2.15
C LEU A 72 8.13 11.11 -3.58
N ALA A 73 7.38 10.12 -3.99
CA ALA A 73 7.55 9.46 -5.27
C ALA A 73 6.70 10.12 -6.37
N ASN A 74 7.26 10.21 -7.60
CA ASN A 74 6.54 10.59 -8.81
C ASN A 74 5.51 9.50 -9.21
N SER A 75 4.58 9.16 -8.31
CA SER A 75 3.60 8.11 -8.58
C SER A 75 2.39 8.59 -9.41
N CYS A 76 2.05 9.87 -9.34
CA CYS A 76 1.04 10.54 -10.17
C CYS A 76 1.29 12.06 -10.17
N ASP A 77 0.54 12.81 -10.99
CA ASP A 77 0.71 14.27 -11.04
C ASP A 77 0.43 14.94 -9.68
N ALA A 78 -0.62 14.52 -8.98
CA ALA A 78 -0.94 15.05 -7.67
C ALA A 78 0.20 14.83 -6.64
N MET A 79 0.85 13.66 -6.65
CA MET A 79 2.02 13.38 -5.80
C MET A 79 3.25 14.21 -6.20
N ARG A 80 3.40 14.50 -7.48
CA ARG A 80 4.46 15.38 -7.97
C ARG A 80 4.25 16.81 -7.48
N ARG A 81 3.01 17.31 -7.56
CA ARG A 81 2.65 18.62 -6.99
C ARG A 81 2.83 18.66 -5.48
N LEU A 82 2.55 17.54 -4.78
CA LEU A 82 2.81 17.44 -3.35
C LEU A 82 4.29 17.71 -3.02
N TYR A 83 5.22 17.19 -3.81
CA TYR A 83 6.64 17.45 -3.60
C TYR A 83 6.97 18.95 -3.74
N ASP A 84 6.46 19.61 -4.80
CA ASP A 84 6.66 21.05 -5.01
C ASP A 84 6.11 21.86 -3.83
N LEU A 85 4.88 21.54 -3.39
CA LEU A 85 4.21 22.22 -2.28
C LEU A 85 4.87 21.92 -0.92
N TRP A 86 5.41 20.71 -0.75
CA TRP A 86 6.15 20.35 0.46
C TRP A 86 7.37 21.23 0.62
N GLY A 87 8.18 21.37 -0.45
CA GLY A 87 9.33 22.27 -0.44
C GLY A 87 9.00 23.74 -0.17
N ALA A 88 7.81 24.18 -0.59
CA ALA A 88 7.37 25.58 -0.42
C ALA A 88 6.77 25.88 0.96
N TYR A 89 6.04 24.93 1.57
CA TYR A 89 5.18 25.21 2.72
C TYR A 89 5.45 24.33 3.96
N VAL A 90 6.21 23.25 3.83
CA VAL A 90 6.52 22.33 4.93
C VAL A 90 7.99 22.52 5.35
N LYS A 91 8.21 22.95 6.58
CA LYS A 91 9.56 23.24 7.10
C LYS A 91 10.35 21.98 7.45
N SER A 92 9.68 20.95 7.93
CA SER A 92 10.26 19.68 8.37
C SER A 92 9.20 18.57 8.25
N PRO A 93 9.60 17.36 7.84
CA PRO A 93 10.93 16.94 7.39
C PRO A 93 11.27 17.41 5.96
N THR A 94 12.56 17.35 5.61
CA THR A 94 13.02 17.59 4.23
C THR A 94 12.50 16.49 3.31
N ALA A 95 11.95 16.90 2.14
CA ALA A 95 11.48 15.95 1.14
C ALA A 95 12.58 15.56 0.15
N LEU A 96 12.75 14.26 -0.05
CA LEU A 96 13.53 13.66 -1.13
C LEU A 96 12.60 13.26 -2.25
N PHE A 97 12.88 13.68 -3.47
CA PHE A 97 12.09 13.28 -4.64
C PHE A 97 12.60 11.97 -5.20
N MET A 98 11.72 11.04 -5.51
CA MET A 98 12.06 9.78 -6.17
C MET A 98 11.30 9.67 -7.49
N ASP A 99 12.03 9.58 -8.59
CA ASP A 99 11.44 9.40 -9.92
C ASP A 99 11.28 7.92 -10.25
N ILE A 100 10.04 7.46 -10.40
CA ILE A 100 9.70 6.06 -10.61
C ILE A 100 9.09 5.89 -11.99
N PRO A 101 9.65 5.03 -12.87
CA PRO A 101 9.07 4.73 -14.18
C PRO A 101 7.64 4.20 -14.10
N LYS A 102 6.87 4.38 -15.18
CA LYS A 102 5.51 3.85 -15.31
C LYS A 102 5.45 2.57 -16.18
N LYS A 103 6.57 2.15 -16.77
CA LYS A 103 6.71 0.95 -17.59
C LYS A 103 7.46 -0.16 -16.84
N LYS A 104 7.40 -1.38 -17.39
CA LYS A 104 8.02 -2.58 -16.80
C LYS A 104 9.14 -3.15 -17.68
N ASP A 105 9.60 -2.39 -18.67
CA ASP A 105 10.66 -2.81 -19.59
C ASP A 105 12.06 -2.71 -18.95
N GLN A 106 13.06 -3.26 -19.66
CA GLN A 106 14.43 -3.29 -19.17
C GLN A 106 15.04 -1.90 -19.01
N ASP A 107 14.71 -0.96 -19.88
CA ASP A 107 15.18 0.43 -19.79
C ASP A 107 14.64 1.11 -18.52
N SER A 108 13.38 0.86 -18.20
CA SER A 108 12.76 1.34 -16.96
C SER A 108 13.43 0.74 -15.71
N ILE A 109 13.80 -0.55 -15.74
CA ILE A 109 14.54 -1.17 -14.65
C ILE A 109 15.91 -0.51 -14.51
N GLY A 110 16.64 -0.29 -15.60
CA GLY A 110 17.93 0.39 -15.60
C GLY A 110 17.85 1.82 -15.04
N PHE A 111 16.85 2.59 -15.51
CA PHE A 111 16.60 3.94 -15.00
C PHE A 111 16.30 3.92 -13.49
N PHE A 112 15.42 3.04 -13.05
CA PHE A 112 15.06 2.97 -11.64
C PHE A 112 16.23 2.50 -10.77
N THR A 113 17.08 1.60 -11.28
CA THR A 113 18.32 1.20 -10.59
C THR A 113 19.24 2.40 -10.35
N ALA A 114 19.43 3.25 -11.36
CA ALA A 114 20.24 4.46 -11.23
C ALA A 114 19.62 5.44 -10.21
N GLU A 115 18.29 5.60 -10.24
CA GLU A 115 17.56 6.43 -9.28
C GLU A 115 17.70 5.90 -7.84
N LEU A 116 17.65 4.59 -7.63
CA LEU A 116 17.88 3.98 -6.32
C LEU A 116 19.32 4.22 -5.84
N GLY A 117 20.31 4.26 -6.75
CA GLY A 117 21.67 4.65 -6.44
C GLY A 117 21.76 6.10 -5.95
N ARG A 118 21.06 7.02 -6.63
CA ARG A 118 20.97 8.43 -6.22
C ARG A 118 20.31 8.59 -4.84
N ILE A 119 19.15 7.97 -4.63
CA ILE A 119 18.45 7.99 -3.32
C ILE A 119 19.32 7.36 -2.21
N SER A 120 20.07 6.30 -2.50
CA SER A 120 21.03 5.71 -1.55
C SER A 120 22.08 6.70 -1.08
N ALA A 121 22.59 7.54 -1.98
CA ALA A 121 23.53 8.60 -1.65
C ALA A 121 22.86 9.67 -0.78
N ASP A 122 21.66 10.14 -1.15
CA ASP A 122 20.92 11.14 -0.38
C ASP A 122 20.61 10.65 1.05
N LEU A 123 20.20 9.39 1.20
CA LEU A 123 19.92 8.78 2.52
C LEU A 123 21.19 8.69 3.39
N SER A 124 22.34 8.46 2.78
CA SER A 124 23.62 8.41 3.49
C SER A 124 24.05 9.77 4.08
N MET A 125 23.46 10.87 3.60
CA MET A 125 23.69 12.23 4.10
C MET A 125 22.79 12.62 5.26
N ILE A 126 21.73 11.84 5.55
CA ILE A 126 20.90 12.05 6.73
C ILE A 126 21.74 11.78 7.99
N PRO A 127 21.56 12.54 9.09
CA PRO A 127 22.28 12.28 10.33
C PRO A 127 22.15 10.81 10.76
N ASP A 128 23.27 10.19 11.15
CA ASP A 128 23.39 8.76 11.45
C ASP A 128 23.14 7.81 10.25
N GLY A 129 22.83 8.35 9.07
CA GLY A 129 22.73 7.57 7.84
C GLY A 129 24.09 6.94 7.48
N GLN A 130 24.05 5.72 7.00
CA GLN A 130 25.22 4.94 6.67
C GLN A 130 25.31 4.72 5.15
N ARG A 131 26.54 4.59 4.66
CA ARG A 131 26.74 4.24 3.25
C ARG A 131 26.01 2.92 2.92
N VAL A 132 25.18 2.96 1.90
CA VAL A 132 24.50 1.77 1.38
C VAL A 132 25.51 0.90 0.66
N THR A 133 25.76 -0.30 1.18
CA THR A 133 26.66 -1.30 0.59
C THR A 133 25.87 -2.50 0.11
N LYS A 134 26.52 -3.36 -0.68
CA LYS A 134 25.91 -4.60 -1.17
C LYS A 134 25.45 -5.49 -0.02
N GLU A 135 26.29 -5.68 0.99
CA GLU A 135 26.00 -6.54 2.16
C GLU A 135 24.81 -6.03 2.96
N ARG A 136 24.68 -4.71 3.09
CA ARG A 136 23.55 -4.09 3.78
C ARG A 136 22.25 -4.22 2.98
N LEU A 137 22.32 -4.08 1.65
CA LEU A 137 21.18 -4.32 0.76
C LEU A 137 20.73 -5.78 0.83
N GLU A 138 21.65 -6.75 0.75
CA GLU A 138 21.33 -8.17 0.86
C GLU A 138 20.67 -8.50 2.20
N THR A 139 21.15 -7.89 3.30
CA THR A 139 20.54 -8.04 4.62
C THR A 139 19.10 -7.50 4.63
N ALA A 140 18.88 -6.30 4.11
CA ALA A 140 17.57 -5.67 4.04
C ALA A 140 16.62 -6.44 3.10
N ILE A 141 17.11 -6.92 1.96
CA ILE A 141 16.35 -7.76 1.02
C ILE A 141 15.85 -9.02 1.72
N LYS A 142 16.72 -9.72 2.43
CA LYS A 142 16.34 -10.93 3.16
C LYS A 142 15.26 -10.65 4.20
N GLN A 143 15.44 -9.61 5.03
CA GLN A 143 14.46 -9.22 6.04
C GLN A 143 13.10 -8.88 5.42
N MET A 144 13.08 -8.12 4.31
CA MET A 144 11.84 -7.78 3.63
C MET A 144 11.21 -8.95 2.90
N ASN A 145 11.99 -9.91 2.39
CA ASN A 145 11.47 -11.13 1.80
C ASN A 145 10.84 -12.05 2.87
N ASP A 146 11.43 -12.12 4.06
CA ASP A 146 10.85 -12.85 5.20
C ASP A 146 9.51 -12.22 5.62
N LEU A 147 9.44 -10.88 5.69
CA LEU A 147 8.19 -10.16 5.92
C LEU A 147 7.14 -10.47 4.84
N ARG A 148 7.51 -10.45 3.56
CA ARG A 148 6.60 -10.77 2.44
C ARG A 148 6.06 -12.19 2.53
N ASN A 149 6.89 -13.15 2.91
CA ASN A 149 6.45 -14.53 3.16
C ASN A 149 5.37 -14.56 4.24
N GLN A 150 5.62 -13.93 5.39
CA GLN A 150 4.66 -13.88 6.49
C GLN A 150 3.34 -13.20 6.09
N CYS A 151 3.38 -12.10 5.34
CA CYS A 151 2.18 -11.45 4.81
C CYS A 151 1.40 -12.38 3.86
N ASN A 152 2.09 -13.09 2.97
CA ASN A 152 1.46 -14.05 2.06
C ASN A 152 0.83 -15.23 2.80
N ASP A 153 1.48 -15.74 3.84
CA ASP A 153 0.93 -16.79 4.72
C ASP A 153 -0.34 -16.30 5.43
N LEU A 154 -0.37 -15.04 5.92
CA LEU A 154 -1.57 -14.44 6.50
C LEU A 154 -2.70 -14.31 5.47
N PHE A 155 -2.42 -13.89 4.23
CA PHE A 155 -3.42 -13.87 3.15
C PHE A 155 -3.95 -15.28 2.85
N MET A 156 -3.11 -16.29 2.85
CA MET A 156 -3.53 -17.68 2.66
C MET A 156 -4.45 -18.16 3.78
N ILE A 157 -4.14 -17.87 5.04
CA ILE A 157 -5.00 -18.23 6.19
C ILE A 157 -6.32 -17.50 6.14
N MET A 158 -6.33 -16.19 5.88
CA MET A 158 -7.55 -15.40 5.72
C MET A 158 -8.50 -16.02 4.65
N ARG A 159 -7.93 -16.53 3.55
CA ARG A 159 -8.71 -17.18 2.47
C ARG A 159 -9.22 -18.56 2.83
N SER A 160 -8.36 -19.39 3.44
CA SER A 160 -8.61 -20.82 3.62
C SER A 160 -9.19 -21.18 4.99
N LYS A 161 -8.93 -20.37 6.02
CA LYS A 161 -9.31 -20.64 7.41
C LYS A 161 -9.99 -19.42 8.05
N PRO A 162 -11.22 -19.10 7.64
CA PRO A 162 -11.91 -17.87 8.08
C PRO A 162 -12.13 -17.76 9.59
N GLY A 163 -12.10 -18.88 10.32
CA GLY A 163 -12.16 -18.87 11.79
C GLY A 163 -10.84 -18.53 12.50
N CYS A 164 -9.71 -18.42 11.75
CA CYS A 164 -8.40 -18.11 12.32
C CYS A 164 -8.02 -16.64 12.16
N LEU A 165 -8.43 -16.02 11.05
CA LEU A 165 -8.08 -14.64 10.72
C LEU A 165 -9.15 -14.03 9.83
N THR A 166 -9.75 -12.92 10.26
CA THR A 166 -10.69 -12.14 9.46
C THR A 166 -9.94 -11.18 8.53
N GLY A 167 -10.63 -10.64 7.53
CA GLY A 167 -10.07 -9.61 6.64
C GLY A 167 -9.73 -8.33 7.40
N SER A 168 -10.56 -7.92 8.35
CA SER A 168 -10.35 -6.73 9.19
C SER A 168 -9.14 -6.89 10.12
N GLU A 169 -8.95 -8.05 10.77
CA GLU A 169 -7.77 -8.33 11.58
C GLU A 169 -6.49 -8.33 10.71
N CYS A 170 -6.54 -8.97 9.54
CA CYS A 170 -5.43 -8.99 8.59
C CYS A 170 -5.05 -7.58 8.15
N PHE A 171 -6.02 -6.77 7.77
CA PHE A 171 -5.79 -5.42 7.31
C PHE A 171 -5.24 -4.51 8.42
N ALA A 172 -5.78 -4.57 9.62
CA ALA A 172 -5.29 -3.82 10.77
C ALA A 172 -3.82 -4.13 11.05
N LEU A 173 -3.44 -5.42 11.03
CA LEU A 173 -2.05 -5.83 11.21
C LEU A 173 -1.11 -5.24 10.14
N LEU A 174 -1.56 -5.17 8.87
CA LEU A 174 -0.77 -4.61 7.78
C LEU A 174 -0.68 -3.07 7.84
N GLN A 175 -1.64 -2.39 8.46
CA GLN A 175 -1.61 -0.95 8.68
C GLN A 175 -0.69 -0.52 9.82
N ASP A 176 -0.42 -1.38 10.78
CA ASP A 176 0.50 -1.11 11.92
C ASP A 176 1.96 -0.85 11.49
N GLY A 177 2.23 -0.77 10.19
CA GLY A 177 3.56 -0.46 9.67
C GLY A 177 4.56 -1.62 9.86
N PRO A 178 4.32 -2.77 9.24
CA PRO A 178 5.18 -3.95 9.42
C PRO A 178 6.63 -3.72 9.03
N ASP A 179 6.91 -2.79 8.15
CA ASP A 179 8.25 -2.40 7.71
C ASP A 179 8.99 -1.50 8.71
N SER A 180 8.29 -0.78 9.58
CA SER A 180 8.91 0.02 10.65
C SER A 180 9.23 -0.80 11.90
N ASP A 181 8.50 -1.89 12.15
CA ASP A 181 8.74 -2.83 13.26
C ASP A 181 8.64 -4.29 12.79
N LEU A 182 9.64 -4.74 12.04
CA LEU A 182 9.72 -6.11 11.51
C LEU A 182 9.61 -7.18 12.61
N ARG A 183 10.22 -6.92 13.79
CA ARG A 183 10.23 -7.88 14.88
C ARG A 183 8.88 -8.00 15.55
N GLY A 184 8.25 -6.89 15.88
CA GLY A 184 6.91 -6.87 16.47
C GLY A 184 5.87 -7.46 15.53
N PHE A 185 5.94 -7.12 14.24
CA PHE A 185 5.09 -7.73 13.23
C PHE A 185 5.26 -9.25 13.16
N SER A 186 6.51 -9.73 13.08
CA SER A 186 6.80 -11.17 13.00
C SER A 186 6.27 -11.95 14.20
N GLN A 187 6.32 -11.37 15.40
CA GLN A 187 5.75 -11.98 16.60
C GLN A 187 4.22 -12.08 16.52
N LYS A 188 3.54 -10.99 16.12
CA LYS A 188 2.09 -10.95 15.91
C LYS A 188 1.67 -11.95 14.83
N ALA A 189 2.33 -11.93 13.66
CA ALA A 189 2.06 -12.83 12.56
C ALA A 189 2.23 -14.30 12.97
N THR A 190 3.35 -14.66 13.63
CA THR A 190 3.60 -16.03 14.12
C THR A 190 2.52 -16.50 15.08
N THR A 191 2.03 -15.62 15.96
CA THR A 191 0.94 -15.95 16.89
C THR A 191 -0.35 -16.27 16.15
N ILE A 192 -0.69 -15.48 15.12
CA ILE A 192 -1.88 -15.70 14.30
C ILE A 192 -1.75 -16.99 13.48
N LEU A 193 -0.58 -17.22 12.86
CA LEU A 193 -0.31 -18.41 12.04
C LEU A 193 -0.43 -19.73 12.82
N LYS A 194 -0.20 -19.68 14.14
CA LYS A 194 -0.35 -20.80 15.05
C LYS A 194 -1.76 -20.97 15.64
N ARG A 195 -2.69 -20.05 15.36
CA ARG A 195 -4.06 -20.19 15.86
C ARG A 195 -4.70 -21.44 15.27
N GLU A 196 -5.21 -22.30 16.12
CA GLU A 196 -6.11 -23.36 15.69
C GLU A 196 -7.45 -22.75 15.29
N SER A 197 -8.10 -23.34 14.29
CA SER A 197 -9.43 -22.89 13.85
C SER A 197 -10.38 -23.06 15.04
N MET A 198 -10.70 -21.98 15.72
CA MET A 198 -11.82 -21.99 16.64
C MET A 198 -13.05 -22.31 15.81
N ASN A 199 -13.82 -23.31 16.20
CA ASN A 199 -15.04 -23.77 15.52
C ASN A 199 -16.16 -22.72 15.64
N THR A 200 -15.88 -21.53 15.16
CA THR A 200 -16.87 -20.50 15.00
C THR A 200 -17.61 -20.83 13.72
N SER A 201 -18.91 -20.93 13.80
CA SER A 201 -19.85 -20.99 12.68
C SER A 201 -19.35 -20.04 11.58
N THR A 202 -18.61 -20.60 10.61
CA THR A 202 -18.13 -19.83 9.46
C THR A 202 -19.39 -19.41 8.71
N LYS A 203 -19.75 -18.13 8.82
CA LYS A 203 -20.78 -17.59 7.95
C LYS A 203 -20.33 -17.86 6.51
N ASN A 204 -21.06 -18.73 5.82
CA ASN A 204 -20.88 -19.00 4.39
C ASN A 204 -21.38 -17.80 3.59
N GLY A 205 -20.79 -16.62 3.84
CA GLY A 205 -21.17 -15.41 3.15
C GLY A 205 -20.44 -15.24 1.82
N PRO A 206 -20.92 -14.31 0.97
CA PRO A 206 -20.30 -14.00 -0.30
C PRO A 206 -18.81 -13.65 -0.14
N ARG A 207 -18.00 -14.16 -1.05
CA ARG A 207 -16.54 -13.99 -1.07
C ARG A 207 -16.18 -12.69 -1.78
N ILE A 208 -15.54 -11.77 -1.09
CA ILE A 208 -15.30 -10.40 -1.56
C ILE A 208 -13.80 -10.13 -1.70
N ILE A 209 -13.40 -9.61 -2.86
CA ILE A 209 -12.12 -8.95 -3.06
C ILE A 209 -12.30 -7.44 -2.91
N ILE A 210 -11.41 -6.80 -2.17
CA ILE A 210 -11.28 -5.35 -2.11
C ILE A 210 -10.06 -4.96 -2.96
N THR A 211 -10.27 -4.14 -3.98
CA THR A 211 -9.20 -3.61 -4.83
C THR A 211 -9.31 -2.09 -4.96
N GLY A 212 -8.36 -1.48 -5.63
CA GLY A 212 -8.35 -0.04 -5.88
C GLY A 212 -7.05 0.63 -5.46
N ASN A 213 -7.17 1.83 -4.93
CA ASN A 213 -6.01 2.56 -4.43
C ASN A 213 -5.85 2.46 -2.91
N MET A 214 -5.63 3.57 -2.23
CA MET A 214 -5.41 3.56 -0.78
C MET A 214 -6.74 3.35 -0.03
N VAL A 215 -6.80 2.34 0.80
CA VAL A 215 -7.80 2.18 1.85
C VAL A 215 -7.09 2.52 3.16
N ASN A 216 -7.60 3.48 3.89
CA ASN A 216 -6.94 4.01 5.10
C ASN A 216 -7.61 3.57 6.40
N LYS A 217 -8.84 3.04 6.32
CA LYS A 217 -9.59 2.62 7.51
C LYS A 217 -9.98 1.15 7.44
N PRO A 218 -9.75 0.38 8.51
CA PRO A 218 -10.26 -0.98 8.64
C PRO A 218 -11.78 -1.07 8.56
N ASP A 219 -12.48 0.04 8.85
CA ASP A 219 -13.94 0.13 8.91
C ASP A 219 -14.62 -0.39 7.63
N LEU A 220 -14.06 -0.13 6.44
CA LEU A 220 -14.63 -0.65 5.19
C LEU A 220 -14.65 -2.19 5.19
N ILE A 221 -13.57 -2.81 5.67
CA ILE A 221 -13.47 -4.28 5.71
C ILE A 221 -14.43 -4.83 6.77
N SER A 222 -14.47 -4.19 7.94
CA SER A 222 -15.40 -4.55 9.01
C SER A 222 -16.87 -4.40 8.58
N MET A 223 -17.21 -3.38 7.79
CA MET A 223 -18.57 -3.22 7.23
C MET A 223 -18.96 -4.40 6.34
N ILE A 224 -18.06 -4.86 5.47
CA ILE A 224 -18.31 -6.01 4.59
C ILE A 224 -18.55 -7.27 5.44
N GLU A 225 -17.72 -7.50 6.45
CA GLU A 225 -17.81 -8.68 7.32
C GLU A 225 -19.05 -8.63 8.22
N ASN A 226 -19.42 -7.45 8.73
CA ASN A 226 -20.64 -7.23 9.52
C ASN A 226 -21.90 -7.41 8.69
N ALA A 227 -21.90 -7.04 7.41
CA ALA A 227 -22.98 -7.29 6.47
C ALA A 227 -23.11 -8.78 6.09
N GLY A 228 -22.22 -9.64 6.55
CA GLY A 228 -22.22 -11.07 6.28
C GLY A 228 -21.33 -11.49 5.12
N GLY A 229 -20.61 -10.58 4.47
CA GLY A 229 -19.62 -10.89 3.47
C GLY A 229 -18.34 -11.48 4.09
N ARG A 230 -17.54 -12.14 3.27
CA ARG A 230 -16.24 -12.70 3.65
C ARG A 230 -15.15 -12.12 2.78
N VAL A 231 -14.24 -11.37 3.36
CA VAL A 231 -13.09 -10.82 2.62
C VAL A 231 -12.07 -11.92 2.35
N VAL A 232 -11.81 -12.18 1.06
CA VAL A 232 -10.89 -13.22 0.57
C VAL A 232 -9.69 -12.64 -0.18
N GLY A 233 -9.68 -11.34 -0.45
CA GLY A 233 -8.60 -10.63 -1.10
C GLY A 233 -8.53 -9.17 -0.71
N ILE A 234 -7.34 -8.70 -0.36
CA ILE A 234 -7.04 -7.29 -0.07
C ILE A 234 -5.99 -6.84 -1.08
N ASP A 235 -6.45 -6.39 -2.26
CA ASP A 235 -5.62 -6.01 -3.39
C ASP A 235 -5.41 -4.49 -3.45
N THR A 236 -4.88 -3.93 -2.36
CA THR A 236 -4.65 -2.50 -2.17
C THR A 236 -3.18 -2.19 -1.93
N CYS A 237 -2.84 -0.89 -1.75
CA CYS A 237 -1.49 -0.45 -1.40
C CYS A 237 -1.01 -0.94 -0.01
N PHE A 238 -1.92 -1.34 0.89
CA PHE A 238 -1.60 -1.98 2.18
C PHE A 238 -1.72 -3.50 2.14
N GLY A 239 -2.23 -4.06 1.04
CA GLY A 239 -2.46 -5.48 0.88
C GLY A 239 -1.47 -6.13 -0.08
N ARG A 240 -1.98 -7.10 -0.84
CA ARG A 240 -1.21 -7.94 -1.76
C ARG A 240 -0.30 -7.15 -2.70
N LYS A 241 -0.75 -6.01 -3.25
CA LYS A 241 0.07 -5.17 -4.13
C LYS A 241 1.39 -4.71 -3.50
N ASN A 242 1.49 -4.67 -2.18
CA ASN A 242 2.73 -4.30 -1.51
C ASN A 242 3.64 -5.50 -1.21
N TYR A 243 3.06 -6.67 -0.90
CA TYR A 243 3.81 -7.81 -0.38
C TYR A 243 3.98 -8.97 -1.36
N ASP A 244 3.30 -8.94 -2.50
CA ASP A 244 3.50 -9.93 -3.56
C ASP A 244 4.87 -9.73 -4.26
N LEU A 245 5.43 -10.81 -4.77
CA LEU A 245 6.74 -10.90 -5.40
C LEU A 245 7.92 -10.55 -4.46
N LYS A 246 8.91 -11.41 -4.40
CA LYS A 246 10.15 -11.21 -3.65
C LYS A 246 11.23 -10.53 -4.48
N VAL A 247 12.18 -9.90 -3.82
CA VAL A 247 13.43 -9.46 -4.46
C VAL A 247 14.32 -10.69 -4.65
N ALA A 248 14.93 -10.85 -5.81
CA ALA A 248 15.92 -11.92 -6.04
C ALA A 248 17.14 -11.70 -5.14
N GLU A 249 17.49 -12.71 -4.35
CA GLU A 249 18.62 -12.70 -3.42
C GLU A 249 19.92 -13.14 -4.11
N GLY A 250 21.07 -12.70 -3.59
CA GLY A 250 22.39 -13.12 -4.06
C GLY A 250 22.78 -12.58 -5.44
N MET A 251 22.10 -11.56 -5.93
CA MET A 251 22.39 -10.96 -7.24
C MET A 251 23.68 -10.13 -7.22
N SER A 252 24.37 -10.06 -8.36
CA SER A 252 25.55 -9.22 -8.51
C SER A 252 25.24 -7.75 -8.27
N ASP A 253 24.07 -7.28 -8.69
CA ASP A 253 23.52 -5.94 -8.47
C ASP A 253 22.21 -6.01 -7.68
N PRO A 254 22.24 -5.85 -6.35
CA PRO A 254 21.05 -5.84 -5.52
C PRO A 254 20.08 -4.69 -5.81
N LEU A 255 20.57 -3.51 -6.24
CA LEU A 255 19.72 -2.38 -6.60
C LEU A 255 18.89 -2.70 -7.84
N ALA A 256 19.48 -3.36 -8.84
CA ALA A 256 18.75 -3.82 -10.02
C ALA A 256 17.68 -4.87 -9.65
N ALA A 257 18.00 -5.79 -8.73
CA ALA A 257 17.04 -6.76 -8.24
C ALA A 257 15.85 -6.10 -7.51
N ILE A 258 16.11 -5.09 -6.69
CA ILE A 258 15.09 -4.29 -6.02
C ILE A 258 14.24 -3.54 -7.07
N ALA A 259 14.88 -2.83 -8.02
CA ALA A 259 14.19 -2.10 -9.07
C ALA A 259 13.25 -3.01 -9.87
N ALA A 260 13.74 -4.17 -10.29
CA ALA A 260 12.96 -5.18 -11.01
C ALA A 260 11.73 -5.62 -10.20
N ARG A 261 11.91 -5.99 -8.93
CA ARG A 261 10.78 -6.41 -8.08
C ARG A 261 9.72 -5.32 -7.97
N TYR A 262 10.12 -4.07 -7.72
CA TYR A 262 9.16 -2.98 -7.51
C TYR A 262 8.39 -2.61 -8.78
N LEU A 263 8.99 -2.76 -9.95
CA LEU A 263 8.32 -2.50 -11.23
C LEU A 263 7.48 -3.69 -11.71
N LEU A 264 7.92 -4.93 -11.49
CA LEU A 264 7.28 -6.15 -12.01
C LEU A 264 6.17 -6.71 -11.12
N ARG A 265 6.07 -6.30 -9.86
CA ARG A 265 5.00 -6.74 -8.95
C ARG A 265 3.60 -6.40 -9.47
N PRO A 266 2.52 -6.93 -8.88
CA PRO A 266 1.15 -6.57 -9.25
C PRO A 266 0.94 -5.07 -9.35
N SER A 267 0.40 -4.63 -10.47
CA SER A 267 0.38 -3.22 -10.85
C SER A 267 -0.63 -2.40 -10.06
N CYS A 268 -0.18 -1.24 -9.59
CA CYS A 268 -1.06 -0.16 -9.19
C CYS A 268 -1.60 0.57 -10.44
N PRO A 269 -2.76 1.25 -10.40
CA PRO A 269 -3.29 2.04 -11.51
C PRO A 269 -2.34 3.12 -12.07
N ARG A 270 -1.28 3.49 -11.35
CA ARG A 270 -0.24 4.39 -11.85
C ARG A 270 0.60 3.82 -13.01
N MET A 271 0.68 2.50 -13.13
CA MET A 271 1.50 1.84 -14.15
C MET A 271 0.77 1.79 -15.49
N ILE A 272 1.52 1.93 -16.56
CA ILE A 272 1.03 1.70 -17.93
C ILE A 272 0.82 0.19 -18.11
N GLY A 273 -0.25 -0.19 -18.81
CA GLY A 273 -0.56 -1.62 -19.07
C GLY A 273 -1.79 -2.09 -18.28
N ILE A 274 -2.95 -1.52 -18.59
CA ILE A 274 -4.23 -1.91 -17.97
C ILE A 274 -4.54 -3.40 -18.16
N LYS A 275 -4.08 -4.01 -19.25
CA LYS A 275 -4.28 -5.45 -19.52
C LYS A 275 -3.67 -6.32 -18.43
N ASP A 276 -2.46 -6.01 -17.96
CA ASP A 276 -1.81 -6.74 -16.86
C ASP A 276 -2.59 -6.62 -15.56
N GLN A 277 -3.14 -5.42 -15.29
CA GLN A 277 -3.95 -5.16 -14.09
C GLN A 277 -5.26 -5.94 -14.12
N ILE A 278 -5.89 -6.01 -15.29
CA ILE A 278 -7.12 -6.80 -15.50
C ILE A 278 -6.81 -8.28 -15.33
N GLN A 279 -5.78 -8.79 -16.00
CA GLN A 279 -5.41 -10.20 -15.90
C GLN A 279 -5.10 -10.61 -14.47
N ASP A 280 -4.38 -9.77 -13.74
CA ASP A 280 -4.07 -10.01 -12.32
C ASP A 280 -5.35 -10.05 -11.47
N LEU A 281 -6.29 -9.13 -11.68
CA LEU A 281 -7.57 -9.09 -10.95
C LEU A 281 -8.46 -10.30 -11.31
N THR A 282 -8.56 -10.65 -12.58
CA THR A 282 -9.38 -11.80 -13.01
C THR A 282 -8.80 -13.14 -12.53
N ASN A 283 -7.47 -13.28 -12.50
CA ASN A 283 -6.83 -14.44 -11.89
C ASN A 283 -7.19 -14.53 -10.39
N GLN A 284 -7.16 -13.40 -9.65
CA GLN A 284 -7.55 -13.40 -8.25
C GLN A 284 -9.02 -13.81 -8.05
N ILE A 285 -9.94 -13.32 -8.91
CA ILE A 285 -11.36 -13.71 -8.85
C ILE A 285 -11.49 -15.23 -8.99
N THR A 286 -10.82 -15.80 -9.97
CA THR A 286 -10.83 -17.27 -10.24
C THR A 286 -10.22 -18.04 -9.06
N ASP A 287 -9.02 -17.66 -8.61
CA ASP A 287 -8.28 -18.37 -7.56
C ASP A 287 -8.98 -18.31 -6.20
N THR A 288 -9.66 -17.20 -5.92
CA THR A 288 -10.40 -17.02 -4.67
C THR A 288 -11.86 -17.44 -4.78
N LYS A 289 -12.36 -17.77 -5.98
CA LYS A 289 -13.79 -18.00 -6.27
C LYS A 289 -14.63 -16.85 -5.71
N SER A 290 -14.26 -15.64 -6.05
CA SER A 290 -14.90 -14.44 -5.51
C SER A 290 -16.24 -14.19 -6.15
N ASP A 291 -17.28 -13.94 -5.34
CA ASP A 291 -18.63 -13.61 -5.78
C ASP A 291 -18.75 -12.12 -6.11
N GLY A 292 -17.94 -11.29 -5.46
CA GLY A 292 -17.95 -9.85 -5.65
C GLY A 292 -16.60 -9.17 -5.50
N VAL A 293 -16.44 -8.05 -6.21
CA VAL A 293 -15.29 -7.16 -6.14
C VAL A 293 -15.75 -5.76 -5.72
N ILE A 294 -15.17 -5.22 -4.68
CA ILE A 294 -15.36 -3.83 -4.25
C ILE A 294 -14.14 -3.02 -4.67
N VAL A 295 -14.35 -2.06 -5.57
CA VAL A 295 -13.31 -1.12 -6.03
C VAL A 295 -13.39 0.13 -5.17
N SER A 296 -12.43 0.30 -4.25
CA SER A 296 -12.32 1.52 -3.44
C SER A 296 -11.54 2.58 -4.20
N LYS A 297 -12.20 3.70 -4.51
CA LYS A 297 -11.62 4.84 -5.21
C LYS A 297 -11.59 6.07 -4.31
N ILE A 298 -10.43 6.68 -4.16
CA ILE A 298 -10.32 8.01 -3.54
C ILE A 298 -10.80 9.05 -4.55
N LYS A 299 -11.63 9.98 -4.10
CA LYS A 299 -12.16 11.07 -4.89
C LYS A 299 -11.02 11.88 -5.53
N PHE A 300 -11.19 12.18 -6.83
CA PHE A 300 -10.19 12.84 -7.66
C PHE A 300 -8.88 12.05 -7.87
N CYS A 301 -8.92 10.73 -7.78
CA CYS A 301 -7.81 9.89 -8.23
C CYS A 301 -7.95 9.56 -9.72
N ASP A 302 -7.30 10.34 -10.58
CA ASP A 302 -7.39 10.18 -12.04
C ASP A 302 -6.89 8.82 -12.51
N ASN A 303 -5.74 8.36 -12.00
CA ASN A 303 -5.16 7.08 -12.40
C ASN A 303 -6.13 5.90 -12.26
N LEU A 304 -6.97 5.89 -11.22
CA LEU A 304 -7.95 4.83 -11.05
C LEU A 304 -9.26 5.13 -11.77
N SER A 305 -9.70 6.40 -11.80
CA SER A 305 -10.98 6.80 -12.38
C SER A 305 -11.12 6.38 -13.84
N TYR A 306 -10.07 6.57 -14.65
CA TYR A 306 -10.06 6.18 -16.07
C TYR A 306 -10.09 4.65 -16.28
N ASN A 307 -9.63 3.87 -15.31
CA ASN A 307 -9.58 2.42 -15.40
C ASN A 307 -10.85 1.72 -14.91
N ILE A 308 -11.70 2.41 -14.15
CA ILE A 308 -12.91 1.80 -13.52
C ILE A 308 -13.85 1.13 -14.52
N PRO A 309 -14.26 1.76 -15.66
CA PRO A 309 -15.18 1.11 -16.58
C PRO A 309 -14.65 -0.24 -17.08
N VAL A 310 -13.37 -0.27 -17.45
CA VAL A 310 -12.72 -1.48 -17.97
C VAL A 310 -12.57 -2.56 -16.88
N PHE A 311 -12.31 -2.15 -15.63
CA PHE A 311 -12.30 -3.08 -14.50
C PHE A 311 -13.68 -3.66 -14.22
N GLN A 312 -14.75 -2.87 -14.28
CA GLN A 312 -16.12 -3.34 -14.08
C GLN A 312 -16.50 -4.39 -15.14
N GLU A 313 -16.21 -4.10 -16.41
CA GLU A 313 -16.44 -5.05 -17.50
C GLU A 313 -15.67 -6.37 -17.28
N ALA A 314 -14.39 -6.28 -16.92
CA ALA A 314 -13.55 -7.45 -16.69
C ALA A 314 -14.02 -8.29 -15.48
N VAL A 315 -14.45 -7.66 -14.40
CA VAL A 315 -14.98 -8.33 -13.21
C VAL A 315 -16.28 -9.10 -13.57
N VAL A 316 -17.17 -8.45 -14.31
CA VAL A 316 -18.42 -9.08 -14.76
C VAL A 316 -18.14 -10.25 -15.72
N ALA A 317 -17.22 -10.08 -16.65
CA ALA A 317 -16.78 -11.14 -17.58
C ALA A 317 -16.13 -12.33 -16.83
N ALA A 318 -15.49 -12.10 -15.71
CA ALA A 318 -14.93 -13.13 -14.84
C ALA A 318 -15.97 -13.82 -13.93
N GLY A 319 -17.27 -13.46 -14.04
CA GLY A 319 -18.37 -14.07 -13.31
C GLY A 319 -18.64 -13.49 -11.93
N ALA A 320 -17.98 -12.39 -11.55
CA ALA A 320 -18.21 -11.70 -10.28
C ALA A 320 -19.03 -10.42 -10.46
N ARG A 321 -19.67 -9.93 -9.40
CA ARG A 321 -20.29 -8.60 -9.40
C ARG A 321 -19.32 -7.53 -8.94
N CYS A 322 -19.50 -6.29 -9.41
CA CYS A 322 -18.63 -5.17 -9.10
C CYS A 322 -19.38 -4.03 -8.42
N LEU A 323 -18.88 -3.59 -7.26
CA LEU A 323 -19.31 -2.36 -6.59
C LEU A 323 -18.16 -1.35 -6.59
N VAL A 324 -18.40 -0.14 -7.08
CA VAL A 324 -17.46 0.98 -6.98
C VAL A 324 -17.87 1.89 -5.83
N LEU A 325 -16.95 2.06 -4.87
CA LEU A 325 -17.09 2.98 -3.75
C LEU A 325 -16.11 4.15 -3.92
N GLU A 326 -16.66 5.34 -4.08
CA GLU A 326 -15.88 6.57 -4.04
C GLU A 326 -15.90 7.14 -2.62
N ASN A 327 -14.75 7.48 -2.09
CA ASN A 327 -14.58 8.09 -0.78
C ASN A 327 -13.67 9.32 -0.84
N ASP A 328 -13.84 10.22 0.11
CA ASP A 328 -13.06 11.45 0.26
C ASP A 328 -11.84 11.29 1.18
N TYR A 329 -11.39 10.07 1.43
CA TYR A 329 -10.32 9.70 2.35
C TYR A 329 -10.64 9.98 3.85
N GLU A 330 -11.44 10.97 4.16
CA GLU A 330 -11.95 11.29 5.50
C GLU A 330 -13.13 10.40 5.89
N TRP A 331 -13.82 9.85 4.87
CA TRP A 331 -15.03 9.04 5.00
C TRP A 331 -16.21 9.84 5.58
N SER A 332 -16.36 11.08 5.14
CA SER A 332 -17.43 11.98 5.60
C SER A 332 -18.83 11.39 5.41
N ASP A 333 -19.03 10.58 4.38
CA ASP A 333 -20.31 9.92 4.05
C ASP A 333 -20.32 8.41 4.41
N ILE A 334 -19.70 8.03 5.53
CA ILE A 334 -19.51 6.62 5.89
C ILE A 334 -20.82 5.81 5.94
N GLU A 335 -21.94 6.43 6.36
CA GLU A 335 -23.24 5.78 6.39
C GLU A 335 -23.78 5.45 4.99
N LYS A 336 -23.54 6.31 4.01
CA LYS A 336 -23.90 6.02 2.61
C LYS A 336 -23.08 4.86 2.06
N VAL A 337 -21.80 4.78 2.46
CA VAL A 337 -20.93 3.65 2.10
C VAL A 337 -21.48 2.36 2.72
N ARG A 338 -21.86 2.38 4.00
CA ARG A 338 -22.41 1.23 4.71
C ARG A 338 -23.64 0.68 4.01
N ILE A 339 -24.61 1.54 3.68
CA ILE A 339 -25.85 1.13 2.97
C ILE A 339 -25.52 0.47 1.62
N LYS A 340 -24.57 1.03 0.84
CA LYS A 340 -24.17 0.43 -0.44
C LYS A 340 -23.50 -0.92 -0.27
N VAL A 341 -22.69 -1.09 0.77
CA VAL A 341 -22.02 -2.37 1.08
C VAL A 341 -23.06 -3.41 1.50
N GLU A 342 -23.99 -3.08 2.41
CA GLU A 342 -25.06 -3.96 2.86
C GLU A 342 -25.91 -4.44 1.68
N ALA A 343 -26.42 -3.52 0.85
CA ALA A 343 -27.19 -3.87 -0.34
C ALA A 343 -26.41 -4.73 -1.34
N PHE A 344 -25.09 -4.47 -1.50
CA PHE A 344 -24.25 -5.28 -2.38
C PHE A 344 -24.08 -6.72 -1.86
N ILE A 345 -23.86 -6.89 -0.56
CA ILE A 345 -23.73 -8.22 0.06
C ILE A 345 -25.05 -8.98 -0.01
N GLU A 346 -26.20 -8.32 0.25
CA GLU A 346 -27.52 -8.92 0.09
C GLU A 346 -27.81 -9.41 -1.34
N MET A 347 -27.36 -8.66 -2.35
CA MET A 347 -27.52 -9.09 -3.76
C MET A 347 -26.67 -10.31 -4.15
N LEU A 348 -25.66 -10.65 -3.36
CA LEU A 348 -24.76 -11.78 -3.60
C LEU A 348 -25.16 -13.05 -2.84
N GLY A 349 -25.90 -12.93 -1.75
CA GLY A 349 -26.40 -14.02 -0.90
C GLY A 349 -27.76 -14.43 -1.30
#